data_05311fc02803e38f4bb8d64c3ef0e8d1
#
_entry.id   05311fc02803e38f4bb8d64c3ef0e8d1
#
_cell.length_a   1.000
_cell.length_b   1.000
_cell.length_c   1.000
_cell.angle_alpha   90.00
_cell.angle_beta   90.00
_cell.angle_gamma   90.00
#
_symmetry.space_group_name_H-M   'P 1'
#
loop_
_entity.id
_entity.type
_entity.pdbx_description
1 polymer ?
#
loop_
_entity_poly.entity_id
_entity_poly.type
_entity_poly.pdbx_seq_one_letter_code
_entity_poly.pdbx_strand_id
1 'polypeptide(L)'
;MSNVTSDATPDTTPDQTPDEQPAAPKTMDILEIMSLLPHRYPFLLIDRVVEMEPRKRIVAIKNITINEPQFQGHFPDYPIMPGVLMVEAIAQAGGALLLSEVPDRKSKLLFFTSIENARFRRPVTPGDQLRIEVTVINWRSRAVKMGGSITVDGKLVCDAVVMCQVVPRPAKKVEDKPEAPQE
;
A
#
# COMPACT_ATOMS: atom_id res chain seq x y z
N MET A 1 49.77 -36.43 -56.80
CA MET A 1 48.33 -36.70 -56.55
C MET A 1 48.21 -36.74 -55.01
N SER A 2 47.76 -35.70 -54.38
CA SER A 2 47.61 -35.61 -52.90
C SER A 2 46.33 -34.86 -52.62
N ASN A 3 45.32 -35.62 -52.20
CA ASN A 3 44.04 -35.08 -51.79
C ASN A 3 44.17 -34.46 -50.38
N VAL A 4 43.81 -33.18 -50.23
CA VAL A 4 43.64 -32.52 -48.95
C VAL A 4 42.16 -32.46 -48.68
N THR A 5 41.72 -33.23 -47.70
CA THR A 5 40.35 -33.17 -47.13
C THR A 5 40.29 -32.08 -46.11
N SER A 6 39.45 -31.07 -46.34
CA SER A 6 39.16 -29.99 -45.37
C SER A 6 38.11 -30.49 -44.37
N ASP A 7 38.51 -30.56 -43.14
CA ASP A 7 37.65 -30.86 -41.99
C ASP A 7 36.97 -29.58 -41.53
N ALA A 8 35.64 -29.50 -41.69
CA ALA A 8 34.83 -28.39 -41.24
C ALA A 8 34.20 -28.72 -39.86
N THR A 9 34.73 -28.14 -38.83
CA THR A 9 34.13 -28.16 -37.47
C THR A 9 32.84 -27.33 -37.44
N PRO A 10 31.73 -27.84 -36.90
CA PRO A 10 30.52 -27.04 -36.73
C PRO A 10 30.69 -26.07 -35.56
N ASP A 11 30.51 -24.78 -35.86
CA ASP A 11 30.43 -23.68 -34.90
C ASP A 11 29.13 -23.83 -34.09
N THR A 12 29.25 -24.31 -32.86
CA THR A 12 28.14 -24.31 -31.86
C THR A 12 28.20 -23.02 -31.03
N THR A 13 27.61 -21.96 -31.55
CA THR A 13 27.29 -20.78 -30.76
C THR A 13 26.19 -21.16 -29.74
N PRO A 14 26.40 -21.00 -28.44
CA PRO A 14 25.34 -21.21 -27.45
C PRO A 14 24.23 -20.21 -27.64
N ASP A 15 23.01 -20.70 -27.81
CA ASP A 15 21.76 -19.96 -27.82
C ASP A 15 21.65 -19.19 -26.50
N GLN A 16 21.90 -17.87 -26.55
CA GLN A 16 21.69 -16.98 -25.42
C GLN A 16 20.19 -16.70 -25.33
N THR A 17 19.52 -17.42 -24.44
CA THR A 17 18.18 -17.05 -23.97
C THR A 17 18.24 -15.58 -23.52
N PRO A 18 17.30 -14.70 -23.96
CA PRO A 18 17.26 -13.33 -23.52
C PRO A 18 17.06 -13.29 -21.99
N ASP A 19 17.98 -12.65 -21.29
CA ASP A 19 17.82 -12.31 -19.87
C ASP A 19 16.46 -11.59 -19.70
N GLU A 20 15.52 -12.23 -19.05
CA GLU A 20 14.25 -11.66 -18.66
C GLU A 20 14.56 -10.54 -17.66
N GLN A 21 14.66 -9.30 -18.13
CA GLN A 21 14.79 -8.14 -17.27
C GLN A 21 13.62 -8.13 -16.29
N PRO A 22 13.85 -8.04 -14.96
CA PRO A 22 12.77 -8.00 -13.99
C PRO A 22 11.83 -6.84 -14.33
N ALA A 23 10.54 -7.14 -14.47
CA ALA A 23 9.52 -6.14 -14.79
C ALA A 23 9.63 -4.97 -13.80
N ALA A 24 9.59 -3.74 -14.31
CA ALA A 24 9.66 -2.53 -13.48
C ALA A 24 8.59 -2.59 -12.37
N PRO A 25 8.92 -2.21 -11.14
CA PRO A 25 7.97 -2.27 -10.03
C PRO A 25 6.74 -1.41 -10.35
N LYS A 26 5.55 -1.97 -10.09
CA LYS A 26 4.29 -1.26 -10.29
C LYS A 26 4.21 -0.07 -9.33
N THR A 27 3.85 1.09 -9.85
CA THR A 27 3.62 2.33 -9.09
C THR A 27 2.15 2.72 -9.16
N MET A 28 1.68 3.60 -8.27
CA MET A 28 0.33 4.18 -8.33
C MET A 28 0.37 5.66 -7.95
N ASP A 29 -0.33 6.47 -8.72
CA ASP A 29 -0.60 7.86 -8.36
C ASP A 29 -1.79 7.97 -7.38
N ILE A 30 -2.11 9.21 -6.98
CA ILE A 30 -3.19 9.46 -6.01
C ILE A 30 -4.57 9.07 -6.54
N LEU A 31 -4.83 9.19 -7.85
CA LEU A 31 -6.12 8.84 -8.43
C LEU A 31 -6.31 7.33 -8.45
N GLU A 32 -5.26 6.58 -8.77
CA GLU A 32 -5.25 5.13 -8.72
C GLU A 32 -5.47 4.63 -7.27
N ILE A 33 -4.78 5.23 -6.28
CA ILE A 33 -4.98 4.93 -4.86
C ILE A 33 -6.44 5.19 -4.45
N MET A 34 -7.01 6.35 -4.81
CA MET A 34 -8.40 6.69 -4.54
C MET A 34 -9.40 5.78 -5.25
N SER A 35 -9.01 5.13 -6.35
CA SER A 35 -9.83 4.12 -7.01
C SER A 35 -9.90 2.79 -6.24
N LEU A 36 -8.90 2.53 -5.40
CA LEU A 36 -8.79 1.33 -4.57
C LEU A 36 -9.38 1.56 -3.17
N LEU A 37 -8.89 2.59 -2.47
CA LEU A 37 -9.25 2.89 -1.10
C LEU A 37 -10.51 3.77 -1.03
N PRO A 38 -11.44 3.49 -0.09
CA PRO A 38 -12.62 4.33 0.13
C PRO A 38 -12.30 5.64 0.87
N HIS A 39 -11.12 5.72 1.50
CA HIS A 39 -10.70 6.87 2.31
C HIS A 39 -10.60 8.15 1.47
N ARG A 40 -10.89 9.29 2.08
CA ARG A 40 -10.78 10.63 1.51
C ARG A 40 -10.24 11.57 2.58
N TYR A 41 -9.96 12.80 2.19
CA TYR A 41 -9.60 13.85 3.13
C TYR A 41 -10.61 13.90 4.30
N PRO A 42 -10.16 14.01 5.55
CA PRO A 42 -8.75 14.13 5.98
C PRO A 42 -8.08 12.77 6.29
N PHE A 43 -8.70 11.64 5.97
CA PHE A 43 -8.30 10.31 6.43
C PHE A 43 -7.64 9.44 5.35
N LEU A 44 -7.26 10.01 4.20
CA LEU A 44 -6.40 9.34 3.23
C LEU A 44 -4.93 9.61 3.57
N LEU A 45 -4.20 8.60 4.01
CA LEU A 45 -2.88 8.73 4.64
C LEU A 45 -1.74 8.15 3.80
N ILE A 46 -1.93 8.00 2.49
CA ILE A 46 -0.88 7.67 1.52
C ILE A 46 -1.03 8.55 0.28
N ASP A 47 0.08 9.08 -0.25
CA ASP A 47 0.08 10.02 -1.35
C ASP A 47 0.49 9.37 -2.68
N ARG A 48 1.34 8.35 -2.62
CA ARG A 48 1.84 7.62 -3.80
C ARG A 48 2.29 6.22 -3.41
N VAL A 49 2.12 5.25 -4.30
CA VAL A 49 2.82 3.96 -4.24
C VAL A 49 4.02 4.04 -5.17
N VAL A 50 5.20 3.79 -4.65
CA VAL A 50 6.48 3.87 -5.38
C VAL A 50 7.00 2.51 -5.81
N GLU A 51 6.61 1.43 -5.11
CA GLU A 51 6.94 0.05 -5.46
C GLU A 51 5.79 -0.87 -5.04
N MET A 52 5.43 -1.83 -5.88
CA MET A 52 4.47 -2.87 -5.51
C MET A 52 4.79 -4.18 -6.22
N GLU A 53 4.88 -5.24 -5.42
CA GLU A 53 4.88 -6.64 -5.86
C GLU A 53 3.56 -7.28 -5.41
N PRO A 54 2.71 -7.72 -6.36
CA PRO A 54 1.42 -8.33 -6.04
C PRO A 54 1.55 -9.44 -4.99
N ARG A 55 0.69 -9.40 -3.97
CA ARG A 55 0.62 -10.36 -2.87
C ARG A 55 1.87 -10.51 -2.01
N LYS A 56 2.89 -9.70 -2.20
CA LYS A 56 4.14 -9.77 -1.43
C LYS A 56 4.44 -8.50 -0.67
N ARG A 57 4.53 -7.36 -1.36
CA ARG A 57 5.09 -6.14 -0.78
C ARG A 57 4.54 -4.90 -1.47
N ILE A 58 4.42 -3.82 -0.69
CA ILE A 58 4.13 -2.48 -1.19
C ILE A 58 4.97 -1.46 -0.45
N VAL A 59 5.40 -0.43 -1.17
CA VAL A 59 6.04 0.76 -0.60
C VAL A 59 5.25 1.98 -1.03
N ALA A 60 4.76 2.73 -0.06
CA ALA A 60 4.05 3.98 -0.26
C ALA A 60 4.79 5.14 0.41
N ILE A 61 4.46 6.36 0.00
CA ILE A 61 4.91 7.59 0.65
C ILE A 61 3.73 8.41 1.12
N LYS A 62 3.95 9.15 2.23
CA LYS A 62 3.07 10.20 2.74
C LYS A 62 3.91 11.43 3.10
N ASN A 63 3.53 12.58 2.58
CA ASN A 63 4.13 13.85 2.98
C ASN A 63 3.36 14.39 4.19
N ILE A 64 4.08 14.82 5.22
CA ILE A 64 3.48 15.37 6.44
C ILE A 64 3.54 16.90 6.36
N THR A 65 2.38 17.52 6.44
CA THR A 65 2.28 18.99 6.36
C THR A 65 1.53 19.59 7.54
N ILE A 66 1.87 20.82 7.95
CA ILE A 66 1.21 21.53 9.04
C ILE A 66 -0.28 21.83 8.73
N ASN A 67 -0.67 21.77 7.46
CA ASN A 67 -2.04 21.99 7.02
C ASN A 67 -2.99 20.80 7.29
N GLU A 68 -2.47 19.69 7.81
CA GLU A 68 -3.29 18.54 8.15
C GLU A 68 -4.01 18.76 9.48
N PRO A 69 -5.31 18.44 9.58
CA PRO A 69 -6.16 18.85 10.72
C PRO A 69 -5.74 18.26 12.07
N GLN A 70 -5.04 17.12 12.10
CA GLN A 70 -4.56 16.50 13.33
C GLN A 70 -3.59 17.41 14.11
N PHE A 71 -2.85 18.29 13.42
CA PHE A 71 -1.89 19.18 14.04
C PHE A 71 -2.53 20.37 14.76
N GLN A 72 -3.82 20.62 14.55
CA GLN A 72 -4.57 21.62 15.31
C GLN A 72 -4.72 21.24 16.79
N GLY A 73 -4.69 19.94 17.10
CA GLY A 73 -4.88 19.43 18.46
C GLY A 73 -3.73 18.55 18.98
N HIS A 74 -2.85 18.04 18.12
CA HIS A 74 -1.81 17.08 18.53
C HIS A 74 -0.38 17.55 18.17
N PHE A 75 0.25 18.51 18.83
CA PHE A 75 -0.26 19.40 19.87
C PHE A 75 -0.06 20.85 19.39
N PRO A 76 -0.84 21.86 19.83
CA PRO A 76 -0.78 23.22 19.29
C PRO A 76 0.63 23.83 19.27
N ASP A 77 1.39 23.68 20.35
CA ASP A 77 2.75 24.23 20.46
C ASP A 77 3.86 23.22 20.12
N TYR A 78 3.51 21.98 19.83
CA TYR A 78 4.46 20.91 19.47
C TYR A 78 3.81 19.92 18.51
N PRO A 79 3.72 20.27 17.21
CA PRO A 79 3.01 19.45 16.24
C PRO A 79 3.78 18.15 15.94
N ILE A 80 3.23 17.02 16.38
CA ILE A 80 3.71 15.69 16.05
C ILE A 80 2.57 14.85 15.47
N MET A 81 2.88 13.98 14.51
CA MET A 81 1.89 13.06 13.94
C MET A 81 1.42 12.07 15.02
N PRO A 82 0.11 11.91 15.24
CA PRO A 82 -0.39 10.87 16.13
C PRO A 82 0.09 9.48 15.72
N GLY A 83 0.68 8.73 16.64
CA GLY A 83 1.23 7.40 16.35
C GLY A 83 0.20 6.44 15.77
N VAL A 84 -1.05 6.51 16.23
CA VAL A 84 -2.16 5.69 15.71
C VAL A 84 -2.44 5.95 14.23
N LEU A 85 -2.21 7.17 13.73
CA LEU A 85 -2.35 7.48 12.30
C LEU A 85 -1.19 6.90 11.47
N MET A 86 -0.02 6.68 12.06
CA MET A 86 1.06 5.93 11.39
C MET A 86 0.67 4.47 11.19
N VAL A 87 0.03 3.84 12.18
CA VAL A 87 -0.49 2.46 12.06
C VAL A 87 -1.61 2.40 11.00
N GLU A 88 -2.48 3.40 10.95
CA GLU A 88 -3.51 3.51 9.91
C GLU A 88 -2.88 3.67 8.51
N ALA A 89 -1.81 4.47 8.36
CA ALA A 89 -1.10 4.61 7.09
C ALA A 89 -0.48 3.28 6.62
N ILE A 90 0.07 2.47 7.54
CA ILE A 90 0.51 1.09 7.26
C ILE A 90 -0.66 0.26 6.73
N ALA A 91 -1.83 0.34 7.38
CA ALA A 91 -2.99 -0.42 6.96
C ALA A 91 -3.54 0.03 5.62
N GLN A 92 -3.54 1.32 5.34
CA GLN A 92 -3.98 1.84 4.03
C GLN A 92 -3.04 1.39 2.91
N ALA A 93 -1.72 1.41 3.13
CA ALA A 93 -0.75 0.88 2.17
C ALA A 93 -1.00 -0.62 1.92
N GLY A 94 -1.11 -1.43 2.98
CA GLY A 94 -1.46 -2.84 2.87
C GLY A 94 -2.84 -3.08 2.25
N GLY A 95 -3.79 -2.19 2.54
CA GLY A 95 -5.12 -2.19 1.94
C GLY A 95 -5.10 -1.95 0.44
N ALA A 96 -4.27 -1.03 -0.05
CA ALA A 96 -4.07 -0.79 -1.48
C ALA A 96 -3.51 -2.05 -2.16
N LEU A 97 -2.51 -2.72 -1.55
CA LEU A 97 -1.97 -3.99 -2.03
C LEU A 97 -3.06 -5.08 -2.10
N LEU A 98 -3.85 -5.23 -1.03
CA LEU A 98 -4.89 -6.25 -0.97
C LEU A 98 -6.03 -5.98 -1.99
N LEU A 99 -6.53 -4.75 -2.05
CA LEU A 99 -7.65 -4.39 -2.93
C LEU A 99 -7.26 -4.36 -4.41
N SER A 100 -5.98 -4.25 -4.75
CA SER A 100 -5.51 -4.39 -6.13
C SER A 100 -5.74 -5.81 -6.68
N GLU A 101 -5.82 -6.82 -5.81
CA GLU A 101 -6.02 -8.23 -6.14
C GLU A 101 -7.49 -8.69 -5.99
N VAL A 102 -8.36 -7.84 -5.44
CA VAL A 102 -9.76 -8.20 -5.18
C VAL A 102 -10.63 -7.78 -6.37
N PRO A 103 -11.25 -8.72 -7.09
CA PRO A 103 -12.28 -8.38 -8.05
C PRO A 103 -13.47 -7.74 -7.32
N ASP A 104 -14.19 -6.84 -8.00
CA ASP A 104 -15.39 -6.20 -7.47
C ASP A 104 -15.17 -5.40 -6.17
N ARG A 105 -13.97 -4.79 -6.04
CA ARG A 105 -13.53 -4.03 -4.87
C ARG A 105 -14.46 -2.90 -4.44
N LYS A 106 -15.25 -2.31 -5.38
CA LYS A 106 -16.22 -1.24 -5.08
C LYS A 106 -17.32 -1.69 -4.13
N SER A 107 -17.64 -2.97 -4.12
CA SER A 107 -18.64 -3.60 -3.24
C SER A 107 -18.05 -4.11 -1.92
N LYS A 108 -16.77 -3.83 -1.64
CA LYS A 108 -16.05 -4.35 -0.48
C LYS A 108 -15.58 -3.21 0.42
N LEU A 109 -15.38 -3.55 1.69
CA LEU A 109 -14.71 -2.74 2.69
C LEU A 109 -13.57 -3.54 3.31
N LEU A 110 -12.61 -2.82 3.86
CA LEU A 110 -11.50 -3.37 4.62
C LEU A 110 -11.67 -2.98 6.08
N PHE A 111 -11.64 -3.98 6.96
CA PHE A 111 -11.67 -3.74 8.39
C PHE A 111 -10.41 -4.30 9.05
N PHE A 112 -9.87 -3.56 9.99
CA PHE A 112 -8.91 -4.10 10.93
C PHE A 112 -9.56 -5.21 11.76
N THR A 113 -8.83 -6.31 11.93
CA THR A 113 -9.20 -7.38 12.85
C THR A 113 -8.21 -7.53 14.00
N SER A 114 -6.95 -7.15 13.80
CA SER A 114 -5.98 -6.99 14.88
C SER A 114 -4.86 -6.01 14.52
N ILE A 115 -4.28 -5.42 15.55
CA ILE A 115 -3.03 -4.68 15.52
C ILE A 115 -2.15 -5.31 16.59
N GLU A 116 -0.96 -5.76 16.20
CA GLU A 116 -0.02 -6.45 17.08
C GLU A 116 1.34 -5.74 17.05
N ASN A 117 2.03 -5.72 18.16
CA ASN A 117 3.42 -5.25 18.28
C ASN A 117 3.65 -3.82 17.73
N ALA A 118 2.65 -2.94 17.83
CA ALA A 118 2.82 -1.55 17.41
C ALA A 118 3.85 -0.84 18.31
N ARG A 119 4.84 -0.21 17.69
CA ARG A 119 5.91 0.51 18.38
C ARG A 119 6.16 1.85 17.71
N PHE A 120 6.19 2.90 18.50
CA PHE A 120 6.48 4.27 18.09
C PHE A 120 7.87 4.65 18.63
N ARG A 121 8.83 4.89 17.73
CA ARG A 121 10.24 5.00 18.10
C ARG A 121 10.76 6.43 18.09
N ARG A 122 10.17 7.27 17.24
CA ARG A 122 10.56 8.66 17.05
C ARG A 122 9.34 9.48 16.72
N PRO A 123 9.28 10.76 17.13
CA PRO A 123 8.25 11.67 16.65
C PRO A 123 8.42 11.91 15.15
N VAL A 124 7.29 12.13 14.49
CA VAL A 124 7.19 12.58 13.10
C VAL A 124 6.55 13.96 13.12
N THR A 125 7.13 14.89 12.40
CA THR A 125 6.76 16.32 12.43
C THR A 125 6.42 16.84 11.02
N PRO A 126 5.68 17.94 10.90
CA PRO A 126 5.49 18.61 9.62
C PRO A 126 6.83 18.90 8.91
N GLY A 127 6.91 18.57 7.62
CA GLY A 127 8.13 18.59 6.81
C GLY A 127 8.73 17.21 6.56
N ASP A 128 8.38 16.19 7.35
CA ASP A 128 8.84 14.83 7.15
C ASP A 128 8.12 14.16 5.96
N GLN A 129 8.82 13.23 5.30
CA GLN A 129 8.21 12.29 4.36
C GLN A 129 8.31 10.88 4.93
N LEU A 130 7.16 10.25 5.09
CA LEU A 130 7.07 8.84 5.48
C LEU A 130 7.33 7.94 4.28
N ARG A 131 8.27 7.01 4.41
CA ARG A 131 8.36 5.81 3.56
C ARG A 131 7.74 4.65 4.30
N ILE A 132 6.62 4.17 3.80
CA ILE A 132 5.77 3.14 4.40
C ILE A 132 6.00 1.86 3.62
N GLU A 133 6.62 0.87 4.25
CA GLU A 133 6.85 -0.44 3.66
C GLU A 133 5.97 -1.48 4.35
N VAL A 134 5.21 -2.25 3.55
CA VAL A 134 4.34 -3.30 4.06
C VAL A 134 4.64 -4.60 3.34
N THR A 135 4.89 -5.67 4.10
CA THR A 135 5.18 -7.01 3.60
C THR A 135 4.12 -7.99 4.07
N VAL A 136 3.66 -8.84 3.18
CA VAL A 136 2.68 -9.88 3.50
C VAL A 136 3.34 -10.98 4.31
N ILE A 137 2.80 -11.28 5.49
CA ILE A 137 3.20 -12.41 6.34
C ILE A 137 2.35 -13.65 6.01
N ASN A 138 1.03 -13.45 5.86
CA ASN A 138 0.11 -14.54 5.54
C ASN A 138 -1.07 -14.00 4.74
N TRP A 139 -1.34 -14.62 3.59
CA TRP A 139 -2.45 -14.28 2.70
C TRP A 139 -3.49 -15.39 2.68
N ARG A 140 -4.70 -15.09 3.11
CA ARG A 140 -5.86 -15.98 3.02
C ARG A 140 -6.95 -15.32 2.15
N SER A 141 -7.91 -16.10 1.69
CA SER A 141 -8.95 -15.65 0.75
C SER A 141 -9.72 -14.38 1.18
N ARG A 142 -9.87 -14.15 2.48
CA ARG A 142 -10.64 -13.01 3.03
C ARG A 142 -9.89 -12.19 4.08
N ALA A 143 -8.67 -12.59 4.46
CA ALA A 143 -7.90 -11.94 5.50
C ALA A 143 -6.41 -11.96 5.17
N VAL A 144 -5.72 -10.85 5.41
CA VAL A 144 -4.28 -10.76 5.19
C VAL A 144 -3.62 -10.23 6.46
N LYS A 145 -2.58 -10.94 6.92
CA LYS A 145 -1.69 -10.49 7.99
C LYS A 145 -0.44 -9.89 7.35
N MET A 146 -0.08 -8.68 7.74
CA MET A 146 1.00 -7.90 7.14
C MET A 146 1.86 -7.27 8.23
N GLY A 147 3.17 -7.27 8.02
CA GLY A 147 4.11 -6.47 8.81
C GLY A 147 4.38 -5.15 8.09
N GLY A 148 4.28 -4.04 8.81
CA GLY A 148 4.55 -2.72 8.28
C GLY A 148 5.63 -1.99 9.06
N SER A 149 6.42 -1.20 8.36
CA SER A 149 7.40 -0.30 8.95
C SER A 149 7.36 1.07 8.25
N ILE A 150 7.60 2.12 9.02
CA ILE A 150 7.69 3.49 8.52
C ILE A 150 9.07 4.05 8.85
N THR A 151 9.71 4.62 7.85
CA THR A 151 10.97 5.34 8.01
C THR A 151 10.84 6.80 7.56
N VAL A 152 11.62 7.67 8.20
CA VAL A 152 11.90 9.05 7.79
C VAL A 152 13.41 9.19 7.67
N ASP A 153 13.90 9.65 6.53
CA ASP A 153 15.34 9.74 6.23
C ASP A 153 16.11 8.45 6.53
N GLY A 154 15.51 7.31 6.19
CA GLY A 154 16.08 5.97 6.43
C GLY A 154 16.04 5.50 7.89
N LYS A 155 15.52 6.31 8.84
CA LYS A 155 15.44 5.97 10.26
C LYS A 155 14.05 5.45 10.61
N LEU A 156 13.98 4.28 11.27
CA LEU A 156 12.70 3.67 11.68
C LEU A 156 12.00 4.55 12.71
N VAL A 157 10.74 4.93 12.42
CA VAL A 157 9.89 5.76 13.29
C VAL A 157 8.71 4.97 13.86
N CYS A 158 8.16 4.01 13.09
CA CYS A 158 7.05 3.17 13.53
C CYS A 158 7.15 1.78 12.89
N ASP A 159 6.74 0.76 13.62
CA ASP A 159 6.52 -0.59 13.12
C ASP A 159 5.29 -1.22 13.77
N ALA A 160 4.55 -2.03 13.02
CA ALA A 160 3.38 -2.75 13.51
C ALA A 160 3.10 -3.99 12.65
N VAL A 161 2.40 -4.95 13.22
CA VAL A 161 1.76 -6.03 12.46
C VAL A 161 0.26 -5.77 12.46
N VAL A 162 -0.34 -5.78 11.28
CA VAL A 162 -1.77 -5.54 11.10
C VAL A 162 -2.43 -6.73 10.42
N MET A 163 -3.66 -7.02 10.79
CA MET A 163 -4.50 -7.98 10.09
C MET A 163 -5.77 -7.28 9.62
N CYS A 164 -6.03 -7.38 8.31
CA CYS A 164 -7.21 -6.82 7.68
C CYS A 164 -8.07 -7.91 7.07
N GLN A 165 -9.39 -7.71 7.09
CA GLN A 165 -10.37 -8.58 6.46
C GLN A 165 -11.18 -7.82 5.43
N VAL A 166 -11.41 -8.46 4.27
CA VAL A 166 -12.31 -7.95 3.23
C VAL A 166 -13.73 -8.42 3.54
N VAL A 167 -14.65 -7.46 3.67
CA VAL A 167 -16.06 -7.72 3.92
C VAL A 167 -16.94 -7.07 2.84
N PRO A 168 -18.14 -7.61 2.56
CA PRO A 168 -19.10 -6.94 1.69
C PRO A 168 -19.49 -5.57 2.26
N ARG A 169 -19.61 -4.56 1.39
CA ARG A 169 -20.17 -3.26 1.78
C ARG A 169 -21.67 -3.42 2.03
N PRO A 170 -22.23 -2.99 3.15
CA PRO A 170 -23.67 -2.97 3.36
C PRO A 170 -24.36 -2.16 2.24
N ALA A 171 -25.49 -2.65 1.74
CA ALA A 171 -26.32 -1.87 0.83
C ALA A 171 -26.74 -0.56 1.54
N LYS A 172 -26.69 0.57 0.82
CA LYS A 172 -27.26 1.81 1.33
C LYS A 172 -28.74 1.52 1.60
N LYS A 173 -29.20 1.68 2.83
CA LYS A 173 -30.65 1.80 3.10
C LYS A 173 -31.11 3.03 2.34
N VAL A 174 -31.98 2.82 1.35
CA VAL A 174 -32.75 3.93 0.76
C VAL A 174 -33.68 4.36 1.88
N GLU A 175 -33.44 5.50 2.50
CA GLU A 175 -34.44 6.13 3.34
C GLU A 175 -35.56 6.58 2.40
N ASP A 176 -36.71 5.90 2.48
CA ASP A 176 -37.94 6.38 1.86
C ASP A 176 -38.17 7.81 2.39
N LYS A 177 -38.02 8.79 1.52
CA LYS A 177 -38.50 10.14 1.82
C LYS A 177 -40.00 10.02 2.10
N PRO A 178 -40.48 10.50 3.26
CA PRO A 178 -41.91 10.58 3.48
C PRO A 178 -42.50 11.44 2.36
N GLU A 179 -43.53 10.89 1.67
CA GLU A 179 -44.34 11.67 0.72
C GLU A 179 -44.83 12.93 1.41
N ALA A 180 -44.59 14.09 0.78
CA ALA A 180 -45.15 15.35 1.25
C ALA A 180 -46.67 15.25 1.21
N PRO A 181 -47.39 15.74 2.25
CA PRO A 181 -48.85 15.74 2.25
C PRO A 181 -49.36 16.54 1.04
N GLN A 182 -50.21 15.91 0.25
CA GLN A 182 -50.92 16.61 -0.81
C GLN A 182 -51.98 17.50 -0.16
N GLU A 183 -51.86 18.82 -0.37
CA GLU A 183 -52.90 19.80 -0.07
C GLU A 183 -53.98 19.83 -1.17
#